data_8100719c7d72fdd1c67ecbec2cc94ef6
#
_entry.id   8100719c7d72fdd1c67ecbec2cc94ef6
#
_cell.length_a   1.000
_cell.length_b   1.000
_cell.length_c   1.000
_cell.angle_alpha   90.00
_cell.angle_beta   90.00
_cell.angle_gamma   90.00
#
_symmetry.space_group_name_H-M   'P 1'
#
loop_
_entity.id
_entity.type
_entity.pdbx_description
1 polymer ?
#
loop_
_entity_poly.entity_id
_entity_poly.type
_entity_poly.pdbx_seq_one_letter_code
_entity_poly.pdbx_strand_id
1 'polypeptide(L)'
;MKSLYKRQFILTAGMILISFALLGTAFFTLSYQYTLQQTKDSMERNANYVANFTSSVRSIGYGVEDEVYITMVATIARISDAVVLITESDGEMVVSTDGATVQGYNALGGRYLPRNVVDQVSQTGSYTGMSTLGGFFPEKRYVAGTPIMADSLDRSTGRVVSTMVGVAYVAAEASSLTELWRAFTTIFVFTAIVVLCIAFLTSSVTSLKQTKPLKEIAETARKFGHGEFDVRVTGYEDRKDEVGELAEAFNAMAESISKSEEWRSEFVANISHELKTPMTTIAGFSDGILDGTIPPERERAALETISSETRRLSRLVRRMLDLSRLQSAENVTAQEQFDVSEVMLRVLVSLETKINGRQLDVDTQLPDDPVMVWGDPDAITQVCYNLLDNAIKFSDPGSILGISITPKAGKANVVVRNVGQTIPPEELAMIFDRFHKSDKSRSVDREGVGLGLYIVKTILNNHRENITVTSQDGVTEFTFTLTLA
;
A
#
# COMPACT_ATOMS: atom_id res chain seq x y z
N MET A 1 -10.43 19.56 2.05
CA MET A 1 -10.09 18.16 2.41
C MET A 1 -8.93 18.16 3.40
N LYS A 2 -9.11 17.51 4.55
CA LYS A 2 -8.00 17.39 5.52
C LYS A 2 -6.95 16.48 4.91
N SER A 3 -5.74 16.98 4.69
CA SER A 3 -4.61 16.25 4.10
C SER A 3 -4.42 14.91 4.83
N LEU A 4 -4.27 13.80 4.07
CA LEU A 4 -3.95 12.46 4.59
C LEU A 4 -2.75 12.53 5.55
N TYR A 5 -1.76 13.37 5.20
CA TYR A 5 -0.63 13.73 6.04
C TYR A 5 -1.04 14.18 7.45
N LYS A 6 -1.93 15.18 7.56
CA LYS A 6 -2.39 15.69 8.87
C LYS A 6 -3.08 14.61 9.69
N ARG A 7 -3.89 13.78 9.06
CA ARG A 7 -4.64 12.72 9.76
C ARG A 7 -3.70 11.64 10.28
N GLN A 8 -2.78 11.17 9.45
CA GLN A 8 -1.80 10.14 9.84
C GLN A 8 -0.85 10.67 10.92
N PHE A 9 -0.35 11.90 10.77
CA PHE A 9 0.52 12.55 11.74
C PHE A 9 -0.18 12.72 13.11
N ILE A 10 -1.42 13.21 13.15
CA ILE A 10 -2.18 13.38 14.40
C ILE A 10 -2.44 12.04 15.09
N LEU A 11 -2.75 10.99 14.32
CA LEU A 11 -2.98 9.65 14.87
C LEU A 11 -1.71 9.07 15.50
N THR A 12 -0.57 9.12 14.79
CA THR A 12 0.70 8.60 15.30
C THR A 12 1.22 9.40 16.47
N ALA A 13 1.19 10.74 16.39
CA ALA A 13 1.59 11.61 17.49
C ALA A 13 0.68 11.43 18.73
N GLY A 14 -0.63 11.31 18.53
CA GLY A 14 -1.59 11.05 19.59
C GLY A 14 -1.34 9.70 20.29
N MET A 15 -1.09 8.64 19.52
CA MET A 15 -0.78 7.31 20.07
C MET A 15 0.51 7.33 20.90
N ILE A 16 1.56 8.01 20.42
CA ILE A 16 2.83 8.16 21.13
C ILE A 16 2.62 8.91 22.45
N LEU A 17 1.88 10.04 22.43
CA LEU A 17 1.59 10.81 23.64
C LEU A 17 0.80 10.00 24.67
N ILE A 18 -0.23 9.26 24.26
CA ILE A 18 -1.02 8.40 25.15
C ILE A 18 -0.12 7.31 25.75
N SER A 19 0.72 6.67 24.94
CA SER A 19 1.66 5.63 25.41
C SER A 19 2.64 6.20 26.46
N PHE A 20 3.18 7.39 26.25
CA PHE A 20 4.04 8.05 27.22
C PHE A 20 3.31 8.46 28.50
N ALA A 21 2.07 8.92 28.39
CA ALA A 21 1.26 9.27 29.56
C ALA A 21 0.96 8.02 30.43
N LEU A 22 0.63 6.90 29.79
CA LEU A 22 0.43 5.63 30.49
C LEU A 22 1.72 5.08 31.12
N LEU A 23 2.81 5.11 30.37
CA LEU A 23 4.10 4.68 30.88
C LEU A 23 4.58 5.57 32.04
N GLY A 24 4.38 6.88 31.94
CA GLY A 24 4.71 7.83 32.99
C GLY A 24 3.91 7.60 34.26
N THR A 25 2.60 7.44 34.14
CA THR A 25 1.76 7.12 35.32
C THR A 25 2.17 5.83 35.99
N ALA A 26 2.42 4.77 35.22
CA ALA A 26 2.90 3.49 35.76
C ALA A 26 4.26 3.64 36.42
N PHE A 27 5.22 4.31 35.76
CA PHE A 27 6.56 4.55 36.30
C PHE A 27 6.50 5.31 37.63
N PHE A 28 5.76 6.42 37.70
CA PHE A 28 5.64 7.22 38.90
C PHE A 28 4.98 6.44 40.04
N THR A 29 3.92 5.68 39.75
CA THR A 29 3.23 4.88 40.76
C THR A 29 4.14 3.79 41.34
N LEU A 30 4.79 3.03 40.47
CA LEU A 30 5.70 1.95 40.89
C LEU A 30 6.93 2.49 41.63
N SER A 31 7.52 3.56 41.12
CA SER A 31 8.67 4.20 41.75
C SER A 31 8.33 4.74 43.14
N TYR A 32 7.13 5.34 43.31
CA TYR A 32 6.64 5.77 44.62
C TYR A 32 6.47 4.59 45.59
N GLN A 33 5.78 3.56 45.17
CA GLN A 33 5.58 2.36 46.01
C GLN A 33 6.93 1.71 46.39
N TYR A 34 7.84 1.59 45.44
CA TYR A 34 9.15 1.01 45.70
C TYR A 34 9.97 1.83 46.71
N THR A 35 10.03 3.15 46.52
CA THR A 35 10.77 4.05 47.45
C THR A 35 10.16 4.02 48.85
N LEU A 36 8.82 4.05 48.94
CA LEU A 36 8.14 3.99 50.23
C LEU A 36 8.42 2.68 50.94
N GLN A 37 8.33 1.53 50.22
CA GLN A 37 8.61 0.22 50.81
C GLN A 37 10.07 0.07 51.26
N GLN A 38 11.01 0.54 50.43
CA GLN A 38 12.43 0.52 50.78
C GLN A 38 12.74 1.36 52.03
N THR A 39 12.14 2.54 52.14
CA THR A 39 12.27 3.39 53.30
C THR A 39 11.70 2.72 54.55
N LYS A 40 10.51 2.14 54.44
CA LYS A 40 9.87 1.35 55.53
C LYS A 40 10.82 0.27 56.04
N ASP A 41 11.27 -0.61 55.16
CA ASP A 41 12.11 -1.75 55.51
C ASP A 41 13.47 -1.30 56.12
N SER A 42 14.02 -0.15 55.65
CA SER A 42 15.22 0.43 56.19
C SER A 42 15.01 0.97 57.60
N MET A 43 13.94 1.73 57.82
CA MET A 43 13.66 2.31 59.15
C MET A 43 13.33 1.22 60.16
N GLU A 44 12.60 0.17 59.84
CA GLU A 44 12.34 -0.98 60.69
C GLU A 44 13.63 -1.72 61.07
N ARG A 45 14.51 -1.98 60.09
CA ARG A 45 15.85 -2.59 60.42
C ARG A 45 16.65 -1.72 61.36
N ASN A 46 16.70 -0.43 61.10
CA ASN A 46 17.48 0.52 61.91
C ASN A 46 16.91 0.63 63.33
N ALA A 47 15.56 0.67 63.50
CA ALA A 47 14.92 0.68 64.78
C ALA A 47 15.25 -0.59 65.59
N ASN A 48 15.23 -1.76 64.93
CA ASN A 48 15.62 -3.01 65.51
C ASN A 48 17.09 -3.02 65.96
N TYR A 49 18.00 -2.48 65.13
CA TYR A 49 19.41 -2.37 65.49
C TYR A 49 19.62 -1.48 66.71
N VAL A 50 18.97 -0.29 66.71
CA VAL A 50 19.07 0.62 67.88
C VAL A 50 18.46 0.00 69.12
N ALA A 51 17.31 -0.65 69.04
CA ALA A 51 16.64 -1.32 70.19
C ALA A 51 17.55 -2.42 70.74
N ASN A 52 18.06 -3.32 69.90
CA ASN A 52 18.94 -4.42 70.34
C ASN A 52 20.27 -3.91 70.91
N PHE A 53 20.84 -2.91 70.30
CA PHE A 53 22.06 -2.26 70.81
C PHE A 53 21.82 -1.64 72.19
N THR A 54 20.71 -0.89 72.35
CA THR A 54 20.34 -0.28 73.63
C THR A 54 20.07 -1.34 74.68
N SER A 55 19.36 -2.42 74.38
CA SER A 55 19.16 -3.57 75.26
C SER A 55 20.49 -4.16 75.71
N SER A 56 21.44 -4.40 74.79
CA SER A 56 22.75 -4.97 75.10
C SER A 56 23.57 -4.03 75.99
N VAL A 57 23.59 -2.75 75.73
CA VAL A 57 24.29 -1.75 76.56
C VAL A 57 23.73 -1.71 77.97
N ARG A 58 22.41 -1.69 78.13
CA ARG A 58 21.75 -1.72 79.46
C ARG A 58 22.02 -3.04 80.19
N SER A 59 22.13 -4.17 79.54
CA SER A 59 22.39 -5.47 80.17
C SER A 59 23.82 -5.54 80.76
N ILE A 60 24.77 -4.79 80.25
CA ILE A 60 26.15 -4.68 80.71
C ILE A 60 26.30 -3.65 81.85
N GLY A 61 25.20 -2.93 82.16
CA GLY A 61 25.16 -1.96 83.26
C GLY A 61 25.60 -0.53 82.91
N TYR A 62 25.71 -0.25 81.60
CA TYR A 62 25.94 1.14 81.12
C TYR A 62 24.60 1.88 81.03
N GLY A 63 24.63 3.16 81.42
CA GLY A 63 23.49 4.05 81.30
C GLY A 63 23.33 4.59 79.88
N VAL A 64 22.14 5.01 79.53
CA VAL A 64 21.84 5.73 78.25
C VAL A 64 22.48 7.09 78.21
N GLU A 65 23.06 7.57 79.32
CA GLU A 65 23.83 8.83 79.44
C GLU A 65 25.32 8.67 79.11
N ASP A 66 25.76 7.45 78.87
CA ASP A 66 27.19 7.18 78.54
C ASP A 66 27.56 7.82 77.19
N GLU A 67 28.69 8.54 77.18
CA GLU A 67 29.16 9.27 76.01
C GLU A 67 29.44 8.30 74.82
N VAL A 68 29.89 7.07 75.09
CA VAL A 68 30.16 6.04 74.09
C VAL A 68 28.82 5.58 73.45
N TYR A 69 27.80 5.36 74.27
CA TYR A 69 26.49 4.99 73.80
C TYR A 69 25.85 6.08 72.89
N ILE A 70 25.91 7.33 73.39
CA ILE A 70 25.41 8.51 72.66
C ILE A 70 26.11 8.64 71.30
N THR A 71 27.43 8.49 71.29
CA THR A 71 28.23 8.55 70.04
C THR A 71 27.86 7.46 69.06
N MET A 72 27.63 6.23 69.53
CA MET A 72 27.21 5.12 68.67
C MET A 72 25.82 5.32 68.09
N VAL A 73 24.84 5.74 68.90
CA VAL A 73 23.51 6.04 68.41
C VAL A 73 23.53 7.20 67.39
N ALA A 74 24.35 8.22 67.65
CA ALA A 74 24.60 9.29 66.68
C ALA A 74 25.21 8.83 65.36
N THR A 75 26.13 7.85 65.44
CA THR A 75 26.75 7.28 64.28
C THR A 75 25.74 6.46 63.45
N ILE A 76 24.90 5.65 64.13
CA ILE A 76 23.81 4.91 63.47
C ILE A 76 22.84 5.91 62.74
N ALA A 77 22.42 6.97 63.45
CA ALA A 77 21.54 8.00 62.92
C ALA A 77 22.12 8.64 61.65
N ARG A 78 23.38 8.96 61.66
CA ARG A 78 24.11 9.60 60.52
C ARG A 78 24.30 8.65 59.32
N ILE A 79 24.67 7.39 59.60
CA ILE A 79 24.80 6.38 58.54
C ILE A 79 23.46 6.08 57.89
N SER A 80 22.37 6.09 58.67
CA SER A 80 21.04 5.78 58.26
C SER A 80 20.29 6.95 57.64
N ASP A 81 20.89 8.15 57.62
CA ASP A 81 20.21 9.40 57.25
C ASP A 81 18.85 9.53 57.96
N ALA A 82 18.81 9.29 59.25
CA ALA A 82 17.59 9.19 60.02
C ALA A 82 17.75 9.85 61.41
N VAL A 83 16.65 10.29 61.95
CA VAL A 83 16.57 10.73 63.33
C VAL A 83 16.23 9.57 64.23
N VAL A 84 17.05 9.32 65.24
CA VAL A 84 16.81 8.33 66.28
C VAL A 84 16.32 8.99 67.54
N LEU A 85 15.20 8.47 68.11
CA LEU A 85 14.64 8.86 69.38
C LEU A 85 14.55 7.62 70.27
N ILE A 86 14.98 7.76 71.51
CA ILE A 86 14.90 6.70 72.50
C ILE A 86 14.09 7.21 73.65
N THR A 87 13.10 6.44 74.10
CA THR A 87 12.23 6.76 75.21
C THR A 87 12.30 5.66 76.27
N GLU A 88 11.99 6.02 77.53
CA GLU A 88 11.64 5.10 78.58
C GLU A 88 10.21 4.50 78.33
N SER A 89 9.83 3.53 79.15
CA SER A 89 8.52 2.84 79.04
C SER A 89 7.31 3.73 79.28
N ASP A 90 7.48 4.83 79.98
CA ASP A 90 6.46 5.86 80.24
C ASP A 90 6.36 6.93 79.11
N GLY A 91 7.28 6.88 78.14
CA GLY A 91 7.36 7.83 77.02
C GLY A 91 8.32 9.00 77.27
N GLU A 92 9.01 9.07 78.39
CA GLU A 92 10.03 10.07 78.60
C GLU A 92 11.20 9.95 77.63
N MET A 93 11.55 11.03 76.96
CA MET A 93 12.63 11.01 75.96
C MET A 93 14.01 11.05 76.65
N VAL A 94 14.83 10.07 76.28
CA VAL A 94 16.16 9.91 76.85
C VAL A 94 17.27 10.34 75.89
N VAL A 95 17.10 10.02 74.57
CA VAL A 95 18.07 10.38 73.54
C VAL A 95 17.34 10.84 72.31
N SER A 96 17.80 11.91 71.71
CA SER A 96 17.34 12.38 70.43
C SER A 96 18.54 12.78 69.56
N THR A 97 18.60 12.30 68.30
CA THR A 97 19.60 12.73 67.35
C THR A 97 18.88 13.67 66.35
N ASP A 98 18.89 14.93 66.62
CA ASP A 98 18.32 15.90 65.65
C ASP A 98 19.46 16.40 64.76
N GLY A 99 19.62 15.77 63.60
CA GLY A 99 20.54 16.17 62.53
C GLY A 99 22.04 16.29 62.89
N ALA A 100 22.48 17.27 63.55
CA ALA A 100 23.88 17.55 63.79
C ALA A 100 24.36 17.37 65.23
N THR A 101 23.44 17.36 66.18
CA THR A 101 23.77 17.31 67.65
C THR A 101 22.90 16.26 68.32
N VAL A 102 23.57 15.35 69.03
CA VAL A 102 22.86 14.41 69.89
C VAL A 102 22.48 15.10 71.20
N GLN A 103 21.20 15.12 71.50
CA GLN A 103 20.68 15.61 72.76
C GLN A 103 20.46 14.45 73.70
N GLY A 104 21.20 14.39 74.81
CA GLY A 104 21.01 13.44 75.88
C GLY A 104 19.94 13.90 76.92
N TYR A 105 19.74 13.06 77.92
CA TYR A 105 18.71 13.22 78.97
C TYR A 105 18.65 14.65 79.56
N ASN A 106 19.79 15.28 79.86
CA ASN A 106 19.83 16.61 80.45
C ASN A 106 19.27 17.73 79.53
N ALA A 107 19.26 17.54 78.23
CA ALA A 107 18.72 18.50 77.27
C ALA A 107 17.26 18.24 76.91
N LEU A 108 16.80 17.01 77.11
CA LEU A 108 15.44 16.55 76.75
C LEU A 108 14.53 16.40 77.96
N GLY A 109 15.11 16.50 79.22
CA GLY A 109 14.40 16.19 80.42
C GLY A 109 13.01 16.84 80.54
N GLY A 110 12.00 16.00 80.78
CA GLY A 110 10.60 16.39 80.88
C GLY A 110 9.85 16.48 79.54
N ARG A 111 10.46 16.04 78.41
CA ARG A 111 9.68 15.88 77.16
C ARG A 111 9.23 14.44 77.03
N TYR A 112 7.92 14.29 76.77
CA TYR A 112 7.25 12.98 76.64
C TYR A 112 6.67 12.84 75.27
N LEU A 113 6.78 11.64 74.68
CA LEU A 113 5.94 11.25 73.54
C LEU A 113 4.53 10.96 74.01
N PRO A 114 3.52 11.18 73.15
CA PRO A 114 2.15 10.84 73.46
C PRO A 114 2.00 9.36 73.84
N ARG A 115 1.28 9.05 74.91
CA ARG A 115 1.09 7.67 75.40
C ARG A 115 0.54 6.73 74.34
N ASN A 116 -0.36 7.19 73.48
CA ASN A 116 -0.92 6.38 72.41
C ASN A 116 0.14 5.81 71.45
N VAL A 117 1.28 6.48 71.24
CA VAL A 117 2.36 6.04 70.39
C VAL A 117 3.20 4.96 71.08
N VAL A 118 3.47 5.13 72.37
CA VAL A 118 4.20 4.15 73.17
C VAL A 118 3.36 2.90 73.45
N ASP A 119 2.09 3.09 73.77
CA ASP A 119 1.12 2.01 74.04
C ASP A 119 0.94 1.14 72.77
N GLN A 120 0.96 1.73 71.58
CA GLN A 120 0.89 0.98 70.31
C GLN A 120 2.08 0.05 70.16
N VAL A 121 3.32 0.50 70.44
CA VAL A 121 4.50 -0.37 70.42
C VAL A 121 4.38 -1.50 71.47
N SER A 122 3.92 -1.16 72.65
CA SER A 122 3.71 -2.13 73.71
C SER A 122 2.70 -3.23 73.37
N GLN A 123 1.61 -2.87 72.63
CA GLN A 123 0.54 -3.83 72.27
C GLN A 123 0.84 -4.62 70.99
N THR A 124 1.46 -3.99 69.96
CA THR A 124 1.66 -4.60 68.63
C THR A 124 3.10 -5.11 68.44
N GLY A 125 4.01 -4.81 69.35
CA GLY A 125 5.44 -5.16 69.21
C GLY A 125 6.24 -4.26 68.27
N SER A 126 5.60 -3.32 67.54
CA SER A 126 6.26 -2.35 66.68
C SER A 126 5.34 -1.17 66.34
N TYR A 127 5.92 -0.08 65.94
CA TYR A 127 5.21 1.08 65.36
C TYR A 127 5.73 1.37 64.00
N THR A 128 4.89 1.49 62.98
CA THR A 128 5.31 1.90 61.63
C THR A 128 4.25 2.75 60.98
N GLY A 129 4.68 3.88 60.41
CA GLY A 129 3.79 4.76 59.68
C GLY A 129 4.28 6.21 59.52
N MET A 130 3.47 6.99 58.82
CA MET A 130 3.73 8.41 58.65
C MET A 130 3.19 9.20 59.87
N SER A 131 4.06 9.77 60.65
CA SER A 131 3.72 10.41 61.94
C SER A 131 4.58 11.65 62.21
N THR A 132 4.02 12.59 62.97
CA THR A 132 4.76 13.67 63.62
C THR A 132 5.24 13.32 65.01
N LEU A 133 5.03 12.05 65.46
CA LEU A 133 5.24 11.64 66.83
C LEU A 133 4.65 12.57 67.87
N GLY A 134 3.37 12.94 67.66
CA GLY A 134 2.64 13.84 68.59
C GLY A 134 3.09 15.27 68.54
N GLY A 135 3.63 15.73 67.38
CA GLY A 135 4.09 17.10 67.20
C GLY A 135 5.57 17.31 67.53
N PHE A 136 6.30 16.22 67.80
CA PHE A 136 7.76 16.30 67.97
C PHE A 136 8.42 16.75 66.65
N PHE A 137 8.03 16.13 65.51
CA PHE A 137 8.43 16.58 64.19
C PHE A 137 7.50 17.68 63.64
N PRO A 138 8.04 18.74 63.03
CA PRO A 138 7.20 19.78 62.40
C PRO A 138 6.40 19.23 61.19
N GLU A 139 6.91 18.19 60.54
CA GLU A 139 6.29 17.52 59.39
C GLU A 139 6.14 16.02 59.63
N LYS A 140 5.19 15.40 58.95
CA LYS A 140 5.06 13.95 58.98
C LYS A 140 6.28 13.28 58.37
N ARG A 141 6.90 12.40 59.14
CA ARG A 141 8.03 11.54 58.73
C ARG A 141 7.59 10.10 58.74
N TYR A 142 8.25 9.27 57.98
CA TYR A 142 8.08 7.80 58.14
C TYR A 142 8.82 7.37 59.40
N VAL A 143 8.12 6.84 60.35
CA VAL A 143 8.65 6.43 61.63
C VAL A 143 8.48 4.94 61.83
N ALA A 144 9.57 4.27 62.26
CA ALA A 144 9.52 2.92 62.78
C ALA A 144 9.94 2.92 64.27
N GLY A 145 9.16 2.27 65.09
CA GLY A 145 9.41 2.15 66.50
C GLY A 145 9.51 0.66 66.93
N THR A 146 10.53 0.29 67.71
CA THR A 146 10.77 -1.06 68.17
C THR A 146 10.96 -1.05 69.71
N PRO A 147 10.33 -1.97 70.48
CA PRO A 147 10.49 -2.02 71.93
C PRO A 147 11.90 -2.41 72.29
N ILE A 148 12.45 -1.76 73.31
CA ILE A 148 13.70 -2.12 73.94
C ILE A 148 13.39 -3.05 75.07
N MET A 149 13.83 -4.31 75.01
CA MET A 149 13.55 -5.33 76.00
C MET A 149 14.74 -5.43 76.99
N ALA A 150 14.46 -5.59 78.22
CA ALA A 150 15.45 -5.93 79.22
C ALA A 150 15.08 -7.26 79.89
N ASP A 151 16.03 -8.14 79.94
CA ASP A 151 15.89 -9.42 80.62
C ASP A 151 16.23 -9.26 82.11
N SER A 152 15.27 -9.56 82.95
CA SER A 152 15.46 -9.60 84.40
C SER A 152 15.16 -11.01 84.99
N LEU A 153 15.97 -11.45 85.93
CA LEU A 153 15.73 -12.72 86.58
C LEU A 153 14.67 -12.50 87.71
N ASP A 154 13.48 -13.09 87.55
CA ASP A 154 12.52 -13.11 88.60
C ASP A 154 13.02 -14.03 89.71
N ARG A 155 13.43 -13.45 90.82
CA ARG A 155 13.97 -14.12 91.99
C ARG A 155 12.96 -15.09 92.67
N SER A 156 11.71 -14.94 92.33
CA SER A 156 10.66 -15.78 92.95
C SER A 156 10.40 -17.07 92.14
N THR A 157 10.55 -17.00 90.82
CA THR A 157 10.26 -18.12 89.90
C THR A 157 11.52 -18.73 89.28
N GLY A 158 12.70 -18.05 89.35
CA GLY A 158 13.94 -18.42 88.66
C GLY A 158 13.88 -18.36 87.18
N ARG A 159 12.90 -17.67 86.63
CA ARG A 159 12.75 -17.49 85.13
C ARG A 159 13.23 -16.14 84.73
N VAL A 160 13.79 -16.07 83.48
CA VAL A 160 14.09 -14.82 82.84
C VAL A 160 12.80 -14.22 82.29
N VAL A 161 12.45 -13.02 82.70
CA VAL A 161 11.28 -12.24 82.24
C VAL A 161 11.81 -11.07 81.46
N SER A 162 11.45 -11.04 80.18
CA SER A 162 11.74 -9.90 79.33
C SER A 162 10.65 -8.84 79.49
N THR A 163 11.03 -7.67 79.97
CA THR A 163 10.13 -6.49 80.13
C THR A 163 10.54 -5.38 79.17
N MET A 164 9.55 -4.69 78.62
CA MET A 164 9.77 -3.49 77.84
C MET A 164 10.24 -2.36 78.76
N VAL A 165 11.45 -1.85 78.53
CA VAL A 165 12.07 -0.79 79.32
C VAL A 165 12.08 0.54 78.55
N GLY A 166 11.75 0.54 77.27
CA GLY A 166 11.69 1.71 76.44
C GLY A 166 11.34 1.43 74.99
N VAL A 167 11.41 2.41 74.13
CA VAL A 167 11.18 2.27 72.69
C VAL A 167 12.26 3.03 71.93
N ALA A 168 12.79 2.40 70.92
CA ALA A 168 13.66 3.05 69.93
C ALA A 168 12.83 3.41 68.69
N TYR A 169 12.73 4.69 68.40
CA TYR A 169 12.08 5.19 67.19
C TYR A 169 13.13 5.68 66.25
N VAL A 170 12.99 5.34 64.97
CA VAL A 170 13.84 5.82 63.87
C VAL A 170 12.93 6.47 62.81
N ALA A 171 13.21 7.71 62.46
CA ALA A 171 12.41 8.48 61.53
C ALA A 171 13.23 8.91 60.34
N ALA A 172 12.76 8.61 59.13
CA ALA A 172 13.39 9.07 57.90
C ALA A 172 13.25 10.62 57.77
N GLU A 173 14.36 11.29 57.37
CA GLU A 173 14.31 12.68 57.00
C GLU A 173 13.50 12.87 55.71
N ALA A 174 12.63 13.91 55.68
CA ALA A 174 11.77 14.13 54.51
C ALA A 174 12.56 14.52 53.25
N SER A 175 13.74 15.08 53.44
CA SER A 175 14.66 15.50 52.36
C SER A 175 15.18 14.33 51.50
N SER A 176 15.51 13.21 52.07
CA SER A 176 16.08 12.07 51.37
C SER A 176 15.09 11.41 50.38
N LEU A 177 13.81 11.39 50.73
CA LEU A 177 12.73 10.92 49.84
C LEU A 177 12.52 11.86 48.66
N THR A 178 12.61 13.19 48.89
CA THR A 178 12.38 14.18 47.82
C THR A 178 13.52 14.26 46.82
N GLU A 179 14.78 14.05 47.24
CA GLU A 179 15.91 14.07 46.33
C GLU A 179 15.90 12.91 45.32
N LEU A 180 15.67 11.69 45.77
CA LEU A 180 15.50 10.51 44.88
C LEU A 180 14.37 10.71 43.87
N TRP A 181 13.23 11.23 44.36
CA TRP A 181 12.09 11.56 43.50
C TRP A 181 12.44 12.57 42.42
N ARG A 182 13.15 13.62 42.78
CA ARG A 182 13.59 14.67 41.86
C ARG A 182 14.54 14.12 40.80
N ALA A 183 15.48 13.27 41.19
CA ALA A 183 16.39 12.60 40.27
C ALA A 183 15.65 11.72 39.26
N PHE A 184 14.74 10.84 39.72
CA PHE A 184 13.94 9.98 38.86
C PHE A 184 13.04 10.78 37.91
N THR A 185 12.39 11.82 38.43
CA THR A 185 11.53 12.70 37.61
C THR A 185 12.36 13.41 36.53
N THR A 186 13.53 13.92 36.88
CA THR A 186 14.39 14.63 35.91
C THR A 186 14.87 13.69 34.80
N ILE A 187 15.34 12.49 35.14
CA ILE A 187 15.78 11.48 34.15
C ILE A 187 14.59 11.08 33.25
N PHE A 188 13.42 10.84 33.85
CA PHE A 188 12.24 10.45 33.09
C PHE A 188 11.79 11.54 32.11
N VAL A 189 11.69 12.79 32.57
CA VAL A 189 11.28 13.93 31.72
C VAL A 189 12.28 14.16 30.60
N PHE A 190 13.60 14.10 30.90
CA PHE A 190 14.62 14.27 29.88
C PHE A 190 14.54 13.17 28.80
N THR A 191 14.48 11.91 29.22
CA THR A 191 14.36 10.78 28.28
C THR A 191 13.06 10.85 27.48
N ALA A 192 11.94 11.23 28.10
CA ALA A 192 10.67 11.40 27.42
C ALA A 192 10.75 12.47 26.32
N ILE A 193 11.38 13.62 26.60
CA ILE A 193 11.56 14.69 25.60
C ILE A 193 12.39 14.18 24.41
N VAL A 194 13.51 13.52 24.67
CA VAL A 194 14.38 12.99 23.61
C VAL A 194 13.63 12.00 22.73
N VAL A 195 12.92 11.02 23.31
CA VAL A 195 12.17 10.01 22.57
C VAL A 195 11.02 10.63 21.78
N LEU A 196 10.29 11.60 22.37
CA LEU A 196 9.24 12.34 21.68
C LEU A 196 9.79 13.14 20.47
N CYS A 197 10.96 13.77 20.61
CA CYS A 197 11.59 14.47 19.48
C CYS A 197 11.96 13.50 18.34
N ILE A 198 12.57 12.35 18.67
CA ILE A 198 12.90 11.32 17.67
C ILE A 198 11.63 10.78 17.00
N ALA A 199 10.61 10.47 17.78
CA ALA A 199 9.34 9.97 17.27
C ALA A 199 8.62 11.00 16.37
N PHE A 200 8.67 12.28 16.72
CA PHE A 200 8.13 13.37 15.91
C PHE A 200 8.87 13.49 14.56
N LEU A 201 10.19 13.47 14.57
CA LEU A 201 11.01 13.54 13.37
C LEU A 201 10.78 12.34 12.44
N THR A 202 10.80 11.13 12.97
CA THR A 202 10.56 9.90 12.19
C THR A 202 9.15 9.85 11.62
N SER A 203 8.14 10.20 12.40
CA SER A 203 6.74 10.27 11.95
C SER A 203 6.57 11.31 10.83
N SER A 204 7.21 12.48 10.96
CA SER A 204 7.15 13.53 9.94
C SER A 204 7.78 13.09 8.62
N VAL A 205 8.98 12.51 8.67
CA VAL A 205 9.68 12.01 7.47
C VAL A 205 8.91 10.88 6.78
N THR A 206 8.41 9.91 7.56
CA THR A 206 7.65 8.77 7.00
C THR A 206 6.35 9.24 6.35
N SER A 207 5.62 10.14 7.02
CA SER A 207 4.38 10.67 6.49
C SER A 207 4.58 11.48 5.19
N LEU A 208 5.67 12.25 5.09
CA LEU A 208 6.03 12.96 3.85
C LEU A 208 6.38 11.98 2.72
N LYS A 209 7.21 10.96 3.01
CA LYS A 209 7.61 9.96 2.03
C LYS A 209 6.45 9.14 1.46
N GLN A 210 5.39 8.93 2.22
CA GLN A 210 4.21 8.18 1.78
C GLN A 210 3.16 9.07 1.10
N THR A 211 2.94 10.28 1.61
CA THR A 211 1.81 11.12 1.15
C THR A 211 2.14 11.91 -0.11
N LYS A 212 3.40 12.35 -0.28
CA LYS A 212 3.82 13.14 -1.46
C LYS A 212 3.62 12.36 -2.76
N PRO A 213 4.11 11.11 -2.89
CA PRO A 213 3.91 10.31 -4.10
C PRO A 213 2.43 10.10 -4.47
N LEU A 214 1.61 9.75 -3.48
CA LEU A 214 0.18 9.54 -3.71
C LEU A 214 -0.52 10.81 -4.22
N LYS A 215 -0.09 11.97 -3.75
CA LYS A 215 -0.63 13.25 -4.24
C LYS A 215 -0.20 13.50 -5.68
N GLU A 216 1.04 13.24 -6.03
CA GLU A 216 1.56 13.40 -7.38
C GLU A 216 0.85 12.45 -8.37
N ILE A 217 0.69 11.17 -8.01
CA ILE A 217 -0.08 10.20 -8.81
C ILE A 217 -1.52 10.69 -9.00
N ALA A 218 -2.19 11.16 -7.94
CA ALA A 218 -3.56 11.66 -8.01
C ALA A 218 -3.69 12.93 -8.87
N GLU A 219 -2.70 13.82 -8.87
CA GLU A 219 -2.67 15.01 -9.72
C GLU A 219 -2.44 14.63 -11.18
N THR A 220 -1.52 13.69 -11.46
CA THR A 220 -1.28 13.17 -12.80
C THR A 220 -2.51 12.46 -13.35
N ALA A 221 -3.15 11.61 -12.52
CA ALA A 221 -4.41 10.94 -12.89
C ALA A 221 -5.54 11.94 -13.20
N ARG A 222 -5.60 13.06 -12.49
CA ARG A 222 -6.59 14.12 -12.78
C ARG A 222 -6.31 14.80 -14.11
N LYS A 223 -5.05 15.16 -14.40
CA LYS A 223 -4.67 15.73 -15.70
C LYS A 223 -5.01 14.78 -16.85
N PHE A 224 -4.65 13.50 -16.67
CA PHE A 224 -4.97 12.45 -17.62
C PHE A 224 -6.49 12.34 -17.88
N GLY A 225 -7.31 12.39 -16.83
CA GLY A 225 -8.77 12.40 -16.94
C GLY A 225 -9.38 13.67 -17.56
N HIS A 226 -8.60 14.76 -17.69
CA HIS A 226 -9.01 15.95 -18.44
C HIS A 226 -8.53 15.94 -19.90
N GLY A 227 -7.96 14.83 -20.37
CA GLY A 227 -7.56 14.66 -21.77
C GLY A 227 -6.08 14.92 -22.04
N GLU A 228 -5.25 15.15 -21.03
CA GLU A 228 -3.79 15.26 -21.18
C GLU A 228 -3.19 13.84 -21.19
N PHE A 229 -3.32 13.12 -22.33
CA PHE A 229 -2.94 11.70 -22.40
C PHE A 229 -1.42 11.45 -22.45
N ASP A 230 -0.59 12.48 -22.59
CA ASP A 230 0.87 12.37 -22.63
C ASP A 230 1.53 12.37 -21.24
N VAL A 231 0.75 12.70 -20.18
CA VAL A 231 1.30 12.78 -18.83
C VAL A 231 1.58 11.38 -18.27
N ARG A 232 2.72 11.26 -17.58
CA ARG A 232 3.12 10.02 -16.88
C ARG A 232 3.60 10.35 -15.48
N VAL A 233 3.50 9.38 -14.61
CA VAL A 233 4.10 9.41 -13.27
C VAL A 233 5.55 9.02 -13.40
N THR A 234 6.47 9.93 -13.02
CA THR A 234 7.92 9.74 -13.12
C THR A 234 8.61 9.87 -11.77
N GLY A 235 9.80 9.28 -11.63
CA GLY A 235 10.62 9.36 -10.41
C GLY A 235 10.28 8.30 -9.37
N TYR A 236 9.56 7.25 -9.74
CA TYR A 236 9.20 6.13 -8.89
C TYR A 236 9.59 4.77 -9.48
N GLU A 237 10.37 4.76 -10.57
CA GLU A 237 10.75 3.58 -11.35
C GLU A 237 11.62 2.59 -10.54
N ASP A 238 12.44 3.12 -9.61
CA ASP A 238 13.31 2.30 -8.75
C ASP A 238 12.65 1.86 -7.44
N ARG A 239 11.40 2.26 -7.19
CA ARG A 239 10.67 1.91 -5.98
C ARG A 239 10.10 0.51 -6.06
N LYS A 240 10.38 -0.30 -5.03
CA LYS A 240 9.90 -1.70 -4.93
C LYS A 240 8.79 -1.87 -3.88
N ASP A 241 8.08 -0.78 -3.55
CA ASP A 241 6.95 -0.78 -2.62
C ASP A 241 5.62 -0.57 -3.38
N GLU A 242 4.52 -0.55 -2.65
CA GLU A 242 3.16 -0.42 -3.17
C GLU A 242 2.96 0.90 -3.96
N VAL A 243 3.76 1.92 -3.68
CA VAL A 243 3.71 3.19 -4.43
C VAL A 243 4.39 3.04 -5.80
N GLY A 244 5.49 2.30 -5.88
CA GLY A 244 6.14 1.96 -7.15
C GLY A 244 5.21 1.13 -8.04
N GLU A 245 4.60 0.07 -7.47
CA GLU A 245 3.63 -0.77 -8.18
C GLU A 245 2.42 0.04 -8.68
N LEU A 246 1.90 0.97 -7.87
CA LEU A 246 0.80 1.84 -8.27
C LEU A 246 1.20 2.79 -9.42
N ALA A 247 2.41 3.35 -9.39
CA ALA A 247 2.91 4.21 -10.45
C ALA A 247 3.08 3.45 -11.77
N GLU A 248 3.61 2.23 -11.71
CA GLU A 248 3.77 1.35 -12.88
C GLU A 248 2.40 0.96 -13.47
N ALA A 249 1.47 0.51 -12.62
CA ALA A 249 0.11 0.16 -13.05
C ALA A 249 -0.63 1.36 -13.68
N PHE A 250 -0.48 2.57 -13.08
CA PHE A 250 -1.05 3.78 -13.66
C PHE A 250 -0.45 4.07 -15.04
N ASN A 251 0.88 4.00 -15.19
CA ASN A 251 1.55 4.28 -16.46
C ASN A 251 1.17 3.25 -17.55
N ALA A 252 1.04 1.97 -17.19
CA ALA A 252 0.58 0.93 -18.11
C ALA A 252 -0.87 1.19 -18.58
N MET A 253 -1.76 1.57 -17.66
CA MET A 253 -3.13 1.97 -18.00
C MET A 253 -3.13 3.22 -18.90
N ALA A 254 -2.34 4.25 -18.54
CA ALA A 254 -2.24 5.49 -19.30
C ALA A 254 -1.74 5.26 -20.73
N GLU A 255 -0.77 4.35 -20.90
CA GLU A 255 -0.26 3.97 -22.21
C GLU A 255 -1.34 3.29 -23.08
N SER A 256 -2.10 2.37 -22.49
CA SER A 256 -3.19 1.66 -23.17
C SER A 256 -4.29 2.62 -23.62
N ILE A 257 -4.70 3.55 -22.76
CA ILE A 257 -5.75 4.53 -23.09
C ILE A 257 -5.23 5.56 -24.11
N SER A 258 -3.99 6.05 -23.96
CA SER A 258 -3.39 7.00 -24.93
C SER A 258 -3.37 6.42 -26.33
N LYS A 259 -2.91 5.17 -26.50
CA LYS A 259 -2.95 4.46 -27.77
C LYS A 259 -4.37 4.32 -28.32
N SER A 260 -5.33 4.01 -27.46
CA SER A 260 -6.74 3.88 -27.85
C SER A 260 -7.33 5.21 -28.36
N GLU A 261 -7.00 6.34 -27.71
CA GLU A 261 -7.47 7.66 -28.12
C GLU A 261 -6.78 8.15 -29.40
N GLU A 262 -5.48 7.90 -29.55
CA GLU A 262 -4.76 8.18 -30.79
C GLU A 262 -5.40 7.43 -31.97
N TRP A 263 -5.63 6.13 -31.78
CA TRP A 263 -6.31 5.32 -32.80
C TRP A 263 -7.74 5.80 -33.10
N ARG A 264 -8.49 6.23 -32.08
CA ARG A 264 -9.83 6.78 -32.27
C ARG A 264 -9.80 8.08 -33.09
N SER A 265 -8.87 8.95 -32.79
CA SER A 265 -8.69 10.23 -33.48
C SER A 265 -8.30 10.02 -34.94
N GLU A 266 -7.34 9.15 -35.21
CA GLU A 266 -6.90 8.79 -36.56
C GLU A 266 -8.03 8.13 -37.36
N PHE A 267 -8.81 7.23 -36.74
CA PHE A 267 -9.97 6.61 -37.35
C PHE A 267 -11.00 7.63 -37.81
N VAL A 268 -11.38 8.58 -36.94
CA VAL A 268 -12.34 9.63 -37.27
C VAL A 268 -11.82 10.53 -38.38
N ALA A 269 -10.54 10.89 -38.35
CA ALA A 269 -9.92 11.72 -39.38
C ALA A 269 -9.93 11.02 -40.75
N ASN A 270 -9.52 9.74 -40.79
CA ASN A 270 -9.48 8.96 -42.04
C ASN A 270 -10.86 8.74 -42.64
N ILE A 271 -11.86 8.42 -41.80
CA ILE A 271 -13.27 8.31 -42.23
C ILE A 271 -13.76 9.61 -42.82
N SER A 272 -13.52 10.74 -42.15
CA SER A 272 -13.97 12.03 -42.60
C SER A 272 -13.40 12.35 -43.98
N HIS A 273 -12.13 12.01 -44.21
CA HIS A 273 -11.47 12.20 -45.49
C HIS A 273 -12.06 11.28 -46.57
N GLU A 274 -12.25 9.98 -46.31
CA GLU A 274 -12.79 9.01 -47.26
C GLU A 274 -14.28 9.26 -47.60
N LEU A 275 -15.05 9.90 -46.70
CA LEU A 275 -16.43 10.33 -46.97
C LEU A 275 -16.47 11.64 -47.77
N LYS A 276 -15.59 12.61 -47.45
CA LYS A 276 -15.61 13.96 -48.09
C LYS A 276 -15.40 13.87 -49.59
N THR A 277 -14.46 13.03 -50.04
CA THR A 277 -14.09 12.92 -51.47
C THR A 277 -15.27 12.54 -52.37
N PRO A 278 -15.95 11.38 -52.14
CA PRO A 278 -17.13 11.01 -52.95
C PRO A 278 -18.27 11.99 -52.83
N MET A 279 -18.53 12.54 -51.64
CA MET A 279 -19.56 13.53 -51.42
C MET A 279 -19.32 14.81 -52.26
N THR A 280 -18.07 15.31 -52.32
CA THR A 280 -17.69 16.47 -53.12
C THR A 280 -17.86 16.17 -54.60
N THR A 281 -17.53 14.98 -55.07
CA THR A 281 -17.70 14.56 -56.47
C THR A 281 -19.17 14.47 -56.83
N ILE A 282 -20.02 13.83 -55.98
CA ILE A 282 -21.48 13.72 -56.19
C ILE A 282 -22.08 15.13 -56.27
N ALA A 283 -21.76 16.01 -55.31
CA ALA A 283 -22.27 17.38 -55.26
C ALA A 283 -21.87 18.17 -56.53
N GLY A 284 -20.58 18.14 -56.87
CA GLY A 284 -20.05 18.89 -58.04
C GLY A 284 -20.67 18.46 -59.38
N PHE A 285 -20.87 17.14 -59.59
CA PHE A 285 -21.55 16.65 -60.79
C PHE A 285 -23.06 16.99 -60.77
N SER A 286 -23.71 16.89 -59.61
CA SER A 286 -25.10 17.26 -59.45
C SER A 286 -25.36 18.73 -59.72
N ASP A 287 -24.53 19.61 -59.12
CA ASP A 287 -24.62 21.06 -59.32
C ASP A 287 -24.32 21.42 -60.77
N GLY A 288 -23.30 20.81 -61.40
CA GLY A 288 -22.95 21.06 -62.82
C GLY A 288 -24.01 20.61 -63.82
N ILE A 289 -24.84 19.59 -63.48
CA ILE A 289 -26.03 19.21 -64.27
C ILE A 289 -27.13 20.27 -64.06
N LEU A 290 -27.38 20.68 -62.81
CA LEU A 290 -28.47 21.59 -62.48
C LEU A 290 -28.25 23.02 -62.99
N ASP A 291 -27.01 23.51 -63.03
CA ASP A 291 -26.68 24.84 -63.50
C ASP A 291 -26.35 24.90 -65.00
N GLY A 292 -26.39 23.75 -65.69
CA GLY A 292 -26.12 23.64 -67.11
C GLY A 292 -24.65 23.73 -67.50
N THR A 293 -23.72 23.70 -66.57
CA THR A 293 -22.27 23.67 -66.81
C THR A 293 -21.84 22.38 -67.49
N ILE A 294 -22.59 21.27 -67.21
CA ILE A 294 -22.39 19.98 -67.89
C ILE A 294 -23.32 19.94 -69.08
N PRO A 295 -22.80 19.85 -70.30
CA PRO A 295 -23.64 19.81 -71.49
C PRO A 295 -24.42 18.50 -71.57
N PRO A 296 -25.64 18.49 -72.24
CA PRO A 296 -26.55 17.35 -72.28
C PRO A 296 -25.90 16.03 -72.74
N GLU A 297 -24.91 16.11 -73.65
CA GLU A 297 -24.18 14.93 -74.17
C GLU A 297 -23.33 14.23 -73.09
N ARG A 298 -22.98 14.95 -72.00
CA ARG A 298 -22.17 14.43 -70.88
C ARG A 298 -22.97 14.17 -69.62
N GLU A 299 -24.28 14.52 -69.57
CA GLU A 299 -25.11 14.32 -68.41
C GLU A 299 -25.17 12.83 -68.00
N ARG A 300 -25.26 11.94 -68.96
CA ARG A 300 -25.30 10.48 -68.70
C ARG A 300 -24.00 10.00 -68.02
N ALA A 301 -22.86 10.44 -68.47
CA ALA A 301 -21.56 10.07 -67.89
C ALA A 301 -21.41 10.66 -66.46
N ALA A 302 -21.93 11.87 -66.22
CA ALA A 302 -21.98 12.48 -64.90
C ALA A 302 -22.91 11.71 -63.95
N LEU A 303 -24.09 11.28 -64.39
CA LEU A 303 -25.00 10.44 -63.61
C LEU A 303 -24.43 9.07 -63.30
N GLU A 304 -23.69 8.46 -64.23
CA GLU A 304 -22.98 7.21 -64.03
C GLU A 304 -21.90 7.38 -62.95
N THR A 305 -21.17 8.53 -62.97
CA THR A 305 -20.19 8.87 -61.92
C THR A 305 -20.84 9.04 -60.54
N ILE A 306 -21.95 9.80 -60.47
CA ILE A 306 -22.75 9.96 -59.24
C ILE A 306 -23.21 8.61 -58.71
N SER A 307 -23.73 7.75 -59.60
CA SER A 307 -24.20 6.40 -59.19
C SER A 307 -23.06 5.56 -58.67
N SER A 308 -21.91 5.55 -59.29
CA SER A 308 -20.71 4.79 -58.84
C SER A 308 -20.18 5.27 -57.51
N GLU A 309 -20.09 6.62 -57.30
CA GLU A 309 -19.65 7.18 -56.01
C GLU A 309 -20.67 6.92 -54.88
N THR A 310 -21.96 6.97 -55.19
CA THR A 310 -23.00 6.60 -54.20
C THR A 310 -22.92 5.12 -53.78
N ARG A 311 -22.66 4.21 -54.72
CA ARG A 311 -22.43 2.80 -54.40
C ARG A 311 -21.12 2.62 -53.60
N ARG A 312 -20.09 3.35 -53.92
CA ARG A 312 -18.81 3.37 -53.16
C ARG A 312 -19.03 3.81 -51.71
N LEU A 313 -19.80 4.90 -51.52
CA LEU A 313 -20.14 5.44 -50.21
C LEU A 313 -20.93 4.42 -49.39
N SER A 314 -21.94 3.76 -50.01
CA SER A 314 -22.73 2.71 -49.35
C SER A 314 -21.88 1.52 -48.89
N ARG A 315 -20.93 1.08 -49.71
CA ARG A 315 -19.96 0.02 -49.32
C ARG A 315 -19.06 0.47 -48.18
N LEU A 316 -18.58 1.73 -48.17
CA LEU A 316 -17.75 2.29 -47.09
C LEU A 316 -18.51 2.27 -45.78
N VAL A 317 -19.72 2.79 -45.74
CA VAL A 317 -20.58 2.81 -44.54
C VAL A 317 -20.83 1.41 -44.01
N ARG A 318 -21.15 0.45 -44.88
CA ARG A 318 -21.35 -0.94 -44.47
C ARG A 318 -20.10 -1.55 -43.82
N ARG A 319 -18.93 -1.36 -44.42
CA ARG A 319 -17.65 -1.82 -43.83
C ARG A 319 -17.33 -1.20 -42.50
N MET A 320 -17.72 0.08 -42.28
CA MET A 320 -17.58 0.74 -40.99
C MET A 320 -18.49 0.16 -39.91
N LEU A 321 -19.73 -0.16 -40.28
CA LEU A 321 -20.67 -0.82 -39.37
C LEU A 321 -20.19 -2.22 -38.98
N ASP A 322 -19.67 -2.99 -39.95
CA ASP A 322 -19.11 -4.31 -39.69
C ASP A 322 -17.90 -4.23 -38.74
N LEU A 323 -17.01 -3.25 -38.96
CA LEU A 323 -15.85 -3.00 -38.09
C LEU A 323 -16.28 -2.57 -36.69
N SER A 324 -17.27 -1.70 -36.57
CA SER A 324 -17.81 -1.29 -35.26
C SER A 324 -18.39 -2.46 -34.48
N ARG A 325 -19.12 -3.37 -35.18
CA ARG A 325 -19.66 -4.59 -34.58
C ARG A 325 -18.54 -5.54 -34.10
N LEU A 326 -17.50 -5.75 -34.92
CA LEU A 326 -16.36 -6.59 -34.57
C LEU A 326 -15.54 -6.06 -33.37
N GLN A 327 -15.52 -4.74 -33.16
CA GLN A 327 -14.86 -4.13 -32.01
C GLN A 327 -15.71 -4.17 -30.74
N SER A 328 -17.04 -4.12 -30.87
CA SER A 328 -17.96 -4.23 -29.72
C SER A 328 -18.14 -5.67 -29.24
N ALA A 329 -17.72 -6.64 -30.02
CA ALA A 329 -17.82 -8.06 -29.67
C ALA A 329 -16.73 -8.44 -28.64
N GLU A 330 -16.85 -7.95 -27.39
CA GLU A 330 -16.40 -8.69 -26.21
C GLU A 330 -17.14 -10.02 -26.03
N ASN A 331 -18.09 -10.29 -26.93
CA ASN A 331 -18.86 -11.49 -26.93
C ASN A 331 -18.07 -12.60 -27.63
N VAL A 332 -17.73 -13.62 -26.87
CA VAL A 332 -17.48 -14.97 -27.32
C VAL A 332 -18.37 -15.24 -28.54
N THR A 333 -17.82 -15.08 -29.75
CA THR A 333 -18.49 -15.52 -30.97
C THR A 333 -18.90 -16.96 -30.74
N ALA A 334 -20.15 -17.28 -30.96
CA ALA A 334 -20.65 -18.66 -30.83
C ALA A 334 -19.78 -19.52 -31.75
N GLN A 335 -18.87 -20.27 -31.15
CA GLN A 335 -18.01 -21.18 -31.91
C GLN A 335 -18.81 -22.44 -32.19
N GLU A 336 -19.01 -22.72 -33.47
CA GLU A 336 -19.63 -23.96 -33.94
C GLU A 336 -18.65 -24.72 -34.83
N GLN A 337 -18.95 -25.97 -35.03
CA GLN A 337 -18.19 -26.83 -35.96
C GLN A 337 -18.73 -26.66 -37.35
N PHE A 338 -17.84 -26.38 -38.31
CA PHE A 338 -18.20 -26.27 -39.70
C PHE A 338 -17.04 -26.73 -40.60
N ASP A 339 -17.37 -27.07 -41.86
CA ASP A 339 -16.37 -27.43 -42.86
C ASP A 339 -15.81 -26.18 -43.55
N VAL A 340 -14.51 -25.88 -43.27
CA VAL A 340 -13.82 -24.73 -43.87
C VAL A 340 -13.61 -24.91 -45.38
N SER A 341 -13.54 -26.14 -45.89
CA SER A 341 -13.42 -26.45 -47.34
C SER A 341 -14.70 -26.03 -48.07
N GLU A 342 -15.89 -26.31 -47.49
CA GLU A 342 -17.17 -25.90 -48.05
C GLU A 342 -17.27 -24.36 -48.04
N VAL A 343 -16.91 -23.69 -46.92
CA VAL A 343 -16.90 -22.22 -46.83
C VAL A 343 -16.03 -21.60 -47.92
N MET A 344 -14.81 -22.11 -48.10
CA MET A 344 -13.89 -21.59 -49.10
C MET A 344 -14.43 -21.78 -50.55
N LEU A 345 -14.99 -22.94 -50.85
CA LEU A 345 -15.60 -23.22 -52.19
C LEU A 345 -16.81 -22.34 -52.45
N ARG A 346 -17.68 -22.12 -51.46
CA ARG A 346 -18.85 -21.23 -51.57
C ARG A 346 -18.43 -19.79 -51.86
N VAL A 347 -17.38 -19.29 -51.19
CA VAL A 347 -16.85 -17.95 -51.46
C VAL A 347 -16.23 -17.89 -52.86
N LEU A 348 -15.46 -18.91 -53.25
CA LEU A 348 -14.83 -18.98 -54.56
C LEU A 348 -15.86 -18.91 -55.70
N VAL A 349 -16.98 -19.66 -55.58
CA VAL A 349 -18.09 -19.63 -56.54
C VAL A 349 -18.74 -18.24 -56.58
N SER A 350 -18.89 -17.58 -55.43
CA SER A 350 -19.47 -16.23 -55.38
C SER A 350 -18.62 -15.14 -56.10
N LEU A 351 -17.33 -15.43 -56.28
CA LEU A 351 -16.38 -14.56 -56.97
C LEU A 351 -16.06 -14.96 -58.41
N GLU A 352 -16.74 -16.02 -58.96
CA GLU A 352 -16.51 -16.54 -60.31
C GLU A 352 -16.53 -15.45 -61.40
N THR A 353 -17.46 -14.54 -61.37
CA THR A 353 -17.51 -13.40 -62.35
C THR A 353 -16.28 -12.55 -62.34
N LYS A 354 -15.69 -12.32 -61.15
CA LYS A 354 -14.46 -11.49 -61.03
C LYS A 354 -13.22 -12.29 -61.52
N ILE A 355 -13.17 -13.59 -61.22
CA ILE A 355 -12.13 -14.51 -61.62
C ILE A 355 -12.10 -14.58 -63.13
N ASN A 356 -13.25 -14.86 -63.77
CA ASN A 356 -13.41 -14.93 -65.23
C ASN A 356 -13.09 -13.57 -65.90
N GLY A 357 -13.50 -12.46 -65.26
CA GLY A 357 -13.19 -11.10 -65.76
C GLY A 357 -11.70 -10.76 -65.79
N ARG A 358 -10.89 -11.46 -64.98
CA ARG A 358 -9.43 -11.37 -64.95
C ARG A 358 -8.71 -12.53 -65.67
N GLN A 359 -9.48 -13.48 -66.18
CA GLN A 359 -9.00 -14.68 -66.84
C GLN A 359 -8.02 -15.51 -65.99
N LEU A 360 -8.29 -15.61 -64.66
CA LEU A 360 -7.43 -16.33 -63.73
C LEU A 360 -7.68 -17.82 -63.81
N ASP A 361 -6.61 -18.61 -63.81
CA ASP A 361 -6.66 -20.07 -63.59
C ASP A 361 -6.71 -20.35 -62.09
N VAL A 362 -7.66 -21.20 -61.66
CA VAL A 362 -7.84 -21.53 -60.23
C VAL A 362 -7.24 -22.92 -59.95
N ASP A 363 -6.20 -22.96 -59.12
CA ASP A 363 -5.60 -24.17 -58.61
C ASP A 363 -6.05 -24.43 -57.16
N THR A 364 -6.82 -25.48 -56.92
CA THR A 364 -7.33 -25.82 -55.57
C THR A 364 -6.73 -27.13 -55.11
N GLN A 365 -6.09 -27.10 -53.95
CA GLN A 365 -5.54 -28.25 -53.24
C GLN A 365 -6.30 -28.42 -51.91
N LEU A 366 -7.47 -29.01 -52.00
CA LEU A 366 -8.36 -29.27 -50.86
C LEU A 366 -8.33 -30.77 -50.55
N PRO A 367 -8.39 -31.16 -49.27
CA PRO A 367 -8.59 -32.56 -48.88
C PRO A 367 -9.91 -33.12 -49.42
N ASP A 368 -9.94 -34.41 -49.73
CA ASP A 368 -11.17 -35.10 -50.16
C ASP A 368 -12.19 -35.20 -49.02
N ASP A 369 -11.73 -35.32 -47.78
CA ASP A 369 -12.55 -35.35 -46.57
C ASP A 369 -12.86 -33.92 -46.05
N PRO A 370 -14.04 -33.68 -45.47
CA PRO A 370 -14.39 -32.40 -44.87
C PRO A 370 -13.40 -31.98 -43.76
N VAL A 371 -12.92 -30.75 -43.79
CA VAL A 371 -12.04 -30.21 -42.76
C VAL A 371 -12.85 -29.43 -41.74
N MET A 372 -13.26 -30.17 -40.70
CA MET A 372 -14.05 -29.58 -39.60
C MET A 372 -13.19 -28.71 -38.70
N VAL A 373 -13.63 -27.48 -38.46
CA VAL A 373 -12.94 -26.46 -37.63
C VAL A 373 -13.90 -25.81 -36.63
N TRP A 374 -13.38 -25.27 -35.58
CA TRP A 374 -14.11 -24.46 -34.61
C TRP A 374 -14.05 -22.98 -35.00
N GLY A 375 -15.18 -22.31 -35.02
CA GLY A 375 -15.26 -20.86 -35.26
C GLY A 375 -16.67 -20.37 -35.54
N ASP A 376 -16.78 -19.09 -35.91
CA ASP A 376 -18.00 -18.49 -36.44
C ASP A 376 -17.97 -18.58 -37.98
N PRO A 377 -18.86 -19.37 -38.62
CA PRO A 377 -18.85 -19.58 -40.06
C PRO A 377 -19.02 -18.29 -40.87
N ASP A 378 -19.83 -17.36 -40.38
CA ASP A 378 -20.08 -16.08 -41.07
C ASP A 378 -18.82 -15.19 -41.02
N ALA A 379 -18.18 -15.13 -39.86
CA ALA A 379 -16.93 -14.38 -39.70
C ALA A 379 -15.80 -15.00 -40.55
N ILE A 380 -15.67 -16.32 -40.57
CA ILE A 380 -14.65 -16.98 -41.41
C ILE A 380 -14.98 -16.89 -42.90
N THR A 381 -16.26 -16.91 -43.29
CA THR A 381 -16.68 -16.59 -44.67
C THR A 381 -16.20 -15.21 -45.09
N GLN A 382 -16.29 -14.21 -44.18
CA GLN A 382 -15.79 -12.86 -44.43
C GLN A 382 -14.26 -12.79 -44.55
N VAL A 383 -13.52 -13.62 -43.76
CA VAL A 383 -12.05 -13.78 -43.92
C VAL A 383 -11.73 -14.29 -45.30
N CYS A 384 -12.33 -15.42 -45.71
CA CYS A 384 -12.13 -16.03 -47.00
C CYS A 384 -12.45 -15.06 -48.15
N TYR A 385 -13.59 -14.36 -48.06
CA TYR A 385 -14.01 -13.36 -49.05
C TYR A 385 -12.98 -12.25 -49.22
N ASN A 386 -12.53 -11.64 -48.07
CA ASN A 386 -11.56 -10.54 -48.14
C ASN A 386 -10.20 -10.98 -48.70
N LEU A 387 -9.72 -12.17 -48.34
CA LEU A 387 -8.46 -12.69 -48.89
C LEU A 387 -8.56 -13.02 -50.38
N LEU A 388 -9.63 -13.70 -50.80
CA LEU A 388 -9.84 -14.02 -52.19
C LEU A 388 -10.10 -12.79 -53.07
N ASP A 389 -10.91 -11.81 -52.57
CA ASP A 389 -11.16 -10.57 -53.30
C ASP A 389 -9.85 -9.77 -53.50
N ASN A 390 -8.99 -9.75 -52.47
CA ASN A 390 -7.66 -9.12 -52.57
C ASN A 390 -6.77 -9.92 -53.58
N ALA A 391 -6.69 -11.23 -53.46
CA ALA A 391 -5.90 -12.03 -54.37
C ALA A 391 -6.32 -11.83 -55.82
N ILE A 392 -7.62 -11.83 -56.14
CA ILE A 392 -8.13 -11.57 -57.49
C ILE A 392 -7.78 -10.17 -57.98
N LYS A 393 -7.92 -9.16 -57.12
CA LYS A 393 -7.62 -7.74 -57.50
C LYS A 393 -6.15 -7.52 -57.87
N PHE A 394 -5.24 -8.14 -57.12
CA PHE A 394 -3.81 -7.94 -57.28
C PHE A 394 -3.10 -9.00 -58.13
N SER A 395 -3.86 -9.98 -58.66
CA SER A 395 -3.35 -10.95 -59.63
C SER A 395 -3.13 -10.32 -61.00
N ASP A 396 -2.08 -10.72 -61.70
CA ASP A 396 -1.87 -10.40 -63.08
C ASP A 396 -2.92 -11.16 -63.96
N PRO A 397 -3.46 -10.51 -65.01
CA PRO A 397 -4.42 -11.18 -65.90
C PRO A 397 -3.85 -12.48 -66.49
N GLY A 398 -4.60 -13.56 -66.48
CA GLY A 398 -4.19 -14.87 -66.96
C GLY A 398 -3.25 -15.64 -66.03
N SER A 399 -3.04 -15.18 -64.78
CA SER A 399 -2.19 -15.83 -63.80
C SER A 399 -2.98 -16.86 -62.95
N ILE A 400 -2.26 -17.57 -62.10
CA ILE A 400 -2.83 -18.65 -61.22
C ILE A 400 -3.24 -18.06 -59.88
N LEU A 401 -4.50 -18.33 -59.45
CA LEU A 401 -5.02 -18.16 -58.12
C LEU A 401 -4.98 -19.49 -57.37
N GLY A 402 -4.07 -19.66 -56.43
CA GLY A 402 -3.88 -20.88 -55.66
C GLY A 402 -4.62 -20.85 -54.33
N ILE A 403 -5.29 -21.94 -53.97
CA ILE A 403 -5.96 -22.14 -52.70
C ILE A 403 -5.55 -23.52 -52.16
N SER A 404 -5.07 -23.59 -50.93
CA SER A 404 -4.82 -24.89 -50.31
C SER A 404 -5.27 -24.91 -48.86
N ILE A 405 -5.75 -26.07 -48.42
CA ILE A 405 -6.13 -26.33 -47.02
C ILE A 405 -5.39 -27.59 -46.58
N THR A 406 -4.57 -27.45 -45.54
CA THR A 406 -3.74 -28.58 -45.06
C THR A 406 -3.94 -28.74 -43.56
N PRO A 407 -4.59 -29.80 -43.08
CA PRO A 407 -4.65 -30.14 -41.66
C PRO A 407 -3.26 -30.53 -41.17
N LYS A 408 -2.78 -29.86 -40.11
CA LYS A 408 -1.46 -30.13 -39.51
C LYS A 408 -1.43 -29.70 -38.03
N ALA A 409 -0.98 -30.62 -37.17
CA ALA A 409 -0.74 -30.35 -35.75
C ALA A 409 -1.96 -29.73 -35.00
N GLY A 410 -3.18 -30.26 -35.25
CA GLY A 410 -4.40 -29.78 -34.57
C GLY A 410 -4.98 -28.50 -35.16
N LYS A 411 -4.43 -27.99 -36.26
CA LYS A 411 -4.94 -26.83 -36.98
C LYS A 411 -5.09 -27.07 -38.46
N ALA A 412 -6.06 -26.44 -39.08
CA ALA A 412 -6.18 -26.34 -40.53
C ALA A 412 -5.40 -25.07 -40.97
N ASN A 413 -4.38 -25.24 -41.79
CA ASN A 413 -3.67 -24.16 -42.45
C ASN A 413 -4.36 -23.85 -43.78
N VAL A 414 -4.92 -22.67 -43.92
CA VAL A 414 -5.61 -22.21 -45.12
C VAL A 414 -4.71 -21.19 -45.80
N VAL A 415 -4.38 -21.47 -47.06
CA VAL A 415 -3.49 -20.65 -47.88
C VAL A 415 -4.23 -20.07 -49.07
N VAL A 416 -4.09 -18.79 -49.30
CA VAL A 416 -4.54 -18.08 -50.53
C VAL A 416 -3.33 -17.44 -51.17
N ARG A 417 -3.03 -17.86 -52.41
CA ARG A 417 -1.84 -17.47 -53.17
C ARG A 417 -2.26 -16.81 -54.47
N ASN A 418 -1.60 -15.72 -54.79
CA ASN A 418 -1.76 -15.06 -56.10
C ASN A 418 -0.43 -14.71 -56.71
N VAL A 419 -0.40 -14.63 -58.07
CA VAL A 419 0.74 -14.20 -58.85
C VAL A 419 0.46 -12.79 -59.36
N GLY A 420 1.33 -11.84 -59.02
CA GLY A 420 1.20 -10.42 -59.37
C GLY A 420 2.33 -9.60 -58.77
N GLN A 421 2.06 -8.36 -58.44
CA GLN A 421 3.06 -7.46 -57.89
C GLN A 421 3.54 -7.88 -56.51
N THR A 422 4.87 -7.94 -56.32
CA THR A 422 5.50 -8.21 -55.02
C THR A 422 5.25 -7.03 -54.06
N ILE A 423 4.86 -7.34 -52.83
CA ILE A 423 4.72 -6.38 -51.72
C ILE A 423 6.13 -6.11 -51.17
N PRO A 424 6.59 -4.84 -51.05
CA PRO A 424 7.89 -4.55 -50.46
C PRO A 424 8.00 -5.04 -49.03
N PRO A 425 9.17 -5.53 -48.58
CA PRO A 425 9.36 -6.05 -47.22
C PRO A 425 8.99 -5.05 -46.12
N GLU A 426 9.22 -3.77 -46.33
CA GLU A 426 8.88 -2.66 -45.43
C GLU A 426 7.36 -2.47 -45.25
N GLU A 427 6.56 -2.83 -46.26
CA GLU A 427 5.11 -2.73 -46.23
C GLU A 427 4.43 -3.97 -45.61
N LEU A 428 5.08 -5.14 -45.63
CA LEU A 428 4.49 -6.40 -45.16
C LEU A 428 4.01 -6.36 -43.71
N ALA A 429 4.67 -5.58 -42.83
CA ALA A 429 4.26 -5.40 -41.46
C ALA A 429 3.00 -4.53 -41.32
N MET A 430 2.77 -3.63 -42.28
CA MET A 430 1.73 -2.59 -42.22
C MET A 430 0.46 -2.94 -43.02
N ILE A 431 0.49 -3.96 -43.90
CA ILE A 431 -0.67 -4.30 -44.75
C ILE A 431 -1.93 -4.69 -43.96
N PHE A 432 -1.76 -5.09 -42.71
CA PHE A 432 -2.87 -5.40 -41.79
C PHE A 432 -3.32 -4.20 -40.99
N ASP A 433 -2.68 -3.01 -41.16
CA ASP A 433 -3.10 -1.79 -40.47
C ASP A 433 -4.33 -1.19 -41.15
N ARG A 434 -5.10 -0.41 -40.37
CA ARG A 434 -6.32 0.24 -40.85
C ARG A 434 -5.98 1.29 -41.90
N PHE A 435 -6.79 1.34 -42.97
CA PHE A 435 -6.65 2.30 -44.07
C PHE A 435 -5.30 2.25 -44.78
N HIS A 436 -4.48 1.25 -44.50
CA HIS A 436 -3.20 1.11 -45.19
C HIS A 436 -3.44 0.67 -46.64
N LYS A 437 -2.82 1.41 -47.58
CA LYS A 437 -2.73 1.08 -48.98
C LYS A 437 -1.32 1.41 -49.45
N SER A 438 -0.65 0.48 -50.08
CA SER A 438 0.62 0.79 -50.71
C SER A 438 0.42 1.83 -51.82
N ASP A 439 1.42 2.67 -52.08
CA ASP A 439 1.32 3.73 -53.09
C ASP A 439 0.96 3.15 -54.48
N LYS A 440 1.38 1.96 -54.76
CA LYS A 440 1.07 1.27 -56.02
C LYS A 440 -0.35 0.64 -56.00
N SER A 441 -0.84 0.19 -54.86
CA SER A 441 -2.21 -0.34 -54.74
C SER A 441 -3.28 0.73 -54.86
N ARG A 442 -2.95 2.02 -54.57
CA ARG A 442 -3.84 3.18 -54.79
C ARG A 442 -4.22 3.37 -56.24
N SER A 443 -3.33 3.02 -57.17
CA SER A 443 -3.60 3.12 -58.60
C SER A 443 -4.47 1.96 -59.15
N VAL A 444 -4.35 0.77 -58.56
CA VAL A 444 -5.04 -0.44 -59.00
C VAL A 444 -6.41 -0.58 -58.36
N ASP A 445 -6.52 -0.32 -57.06
CA ASP A 445 -7.77 -0.39 -56.28
C ASP A 445 -8.22 1.00 -55.81
N ARG A 446 -8.79 1.79 -56.72
CA ARG A 446 -9.40 3.10 -56.39
C ARG A 446 -10.62 2.97 -55.50
N GLU A 447 -11.30 1.83 -55.47
CA GLU A 447 -12.53 1.59 -54.74
C GLU A 447 -12.29 0.99 -53.33
N GLY A 448 -11.12 0.43 -53.06
CA GLY A 448 -10.76 -0.12 -51.76
C GLY A 448 -10.62 0.96 -50.70
N VAL A 449 -10.90 0.63 -49.47
CA VAL A 449 -10.82 1.53 -48.30
C VAL A 449 -9.61 1.19 -47.42
N GLY A 450 -8.89 0.11 -47.70
CA GLY A 450 -7.79 -0.36 -46.83
C GLY A 450 -8.24 -1.00 -45.53
N LEU A 451 -9.50 -1.47 -45.45
CA LEU A 451 -10.04 -2.12 -44.25
C LEU A 451 -10.10 -3.65 -44.34
N GLY A 452 -10.01 -4.24 -45.54
CA GLY A 452 -10.22 -5.68 -45.74
C GLY A 452 -9.29 -6.56 -44.94
N LEU A 453 -7.98 -6.35 -45.05
CA LEU A 453 -6.96 -7.12 -44.31
C LEU A 453 -6.96 -6.87 -42.81
N TYR A 454 -7.28 -5.63 -42.39
CA TYR A 454 -7.49 -5.33 -40.98
C TYR A 454 -8.67 -6.12 -40.38
N ILE A 455 -9.79 -6.20 -41.10
CA ILE A 455 -10.98 -7.02 -40.71
C ILE A 455 -10.56 -8.49 -40.57
N VAL A 456 -9.81 -9.02 -41.54
CA VAL A 456 -9.26 -10.40 -41.48
C VAL A 456 -8.46 -10.62 -40.22
N LYS A 457 -7.48 -9.76 -39.93
CA LYS A 457 -6.65 -9.86 -38.72
C LYS A 457 -7.49 -9.75 -37.45
N THR A 458 -8.48 -8.86 -37.41
CA THR A 458 -9.36 -8.68 -36.26
C THR A 458 -10.21 -9.94 -36.00
N ILE A 459 -10.83 -10.52 -37.04
CA ILE A 459 -11.61 -11.72 -36.91
C ILE A 459 -10.76 -12.89 -36.42
N LEU A 460 -9.58 -13.11 -37.02
CA LEU A 460 -8.69 -14.21 -36.64
C LEU A 460 -8.16 -14.03 -35.20
N ASN A 461 -7.80 -12.80 -34.79
CA ASN A 461 -7.43 -12.52 -33.41
C ASN A 461 -8.55 -12.81 -32.41
N ASN A 462 -9.80 -12.47 -32.73
CA ASN A 462 -10.96 -12.79 -31.89
C ASN A 462 -11.19 -14.31 -31.76
N HIS A 463 -10.80 -15.09 -32.80
CA HIS A 463 -10.76 -16.55 -32.77
C HIS A 463 -9.51 -17.14 -32.13
N ARG A 464 -8.53 -16.30 -31.67
CA ARG A 464 -7.20 -16.70 -31.17
C ARG A 464 -6.38 -17.47 -32.21
N GLU A 465 -6.60 -17.11 -33.47
CA GLU A 465 -5.89 -17.67 -34.63
C GLU A 465 -4.92 -16.64 -35.22
N ASN A 466 -4.02 -17.10 -36.06
CA ASN A 466 -2.98 -16.28 -36.65
C ASN A 466 -3.11 -16.17 -38.17
N ILE A 467 -2.59 -15.07 -38.73
CA ILE A 467 -2.40 -14.85 -40.14
C ILE A 467 -0.96 -14.39 -40.43
N THR A 468 -0.38 -14.91 -41.44
CA THR A 468 0.95 -14.53 -41.96
C THR A 468 0.86 -14.22 -43.46
N VAL A 469 1.82 -13.46 -43.95
CA VAL A 469 1.95 -13.11 -45.36
C VAL A 469 3.39 -13.25 -45.77
N THR A 470 3.59 -13.79 -46.96
CA THR A 470 4.88 -13.78 -47.67
C THR A 470 4.66 -13.20 -49.06
N SER A 471 5.59 -12.40 -49.56
CA SER A 471 5.54 -11.87 -50.92
C SER A 471 6.96 -11.80 -51.50
N GLN A 472 7.22 -12.65 -52.47
CA GLN A 472 8.52 -12.73 -53.11
C GLN A 472 8.36 -13.19 -54.58
N ASP A 473 9.20 -12.65 -55.47
CA ASP A 473 9.28 -13.02 -56.88
C ASP A 473 7.94 -12.98 -57.61
N GLY A 474 7.12 -12.02 -57.35
CA GLY A 474 5.79 -11.86 -57.96
C GLY A 474 4.72 -12.77 -57.37
N VAL A 475 4.99 -13.54 -56.30
CA VAL A 475 4.03 -14.40 -55.60
C VAL A 475 3.74 -13.86 -54.27
N THR A 476 2.46 -13.62 -53.95
CA THR A 476 1.98 -13.28 -52.62
C THR A 476 1.14 -14.43 -52.05
N GLU A 477 1.42 -14.80 -50.80
CA GLU A 477 0.77 -15.91 -50.13
C GLU A 477 0.30 -15.42 -48.73
N PHE A 478 -0.99 -15.53 -48.48
CA PHE A 478 -1.61 -15.34 -47.17
C PHE A 478 -1.94 -16.67 -46.55
N THR A 479 -1.42 -16.94 -45.35
CA THR A 479 -1.67 -18.19 -44.63
C THR A 479 -2.36 -17.88 -43.29
N PHE A 480 -3.52 -18.44 -43.02
CA PHE A 480 -4.16 -18.34 -41.71
C PHE A 480 -4.49 -19.72 -41.13
N THR A 481 -4.67 -19.77 -39.83
CA THR A 481 -4.92 -21.02 -39.10
C THR A 481 -6.33 -21.04 -38.53
N LEU A 482 -6.91 -22.26 -38.40
CA LEU A 482 -8.13 -22.51 -37.64
C LEU A 482 -7.96 -23.78 -36.82
N THR A 483 -8.47 -23.81 -35.60
CA THR A 483 -8.40 -25.01 -34.75
C THR A 483 -9.31 -26.10 -35.28
N LEU A 484 -8.79 -27.32 -35.49
CA LEU A 484 -9.57 -28.49 -35.93
C LEU A 484 -10.59 -28.89 -34.86
N ALA A 485 -11.74 -29.37 -35.26
CA ALA A 485 -12.84 -29.81 -34.41
C ALA A 485 -12.63 -31.26 -33.91
#